data_dcd5a3b09a4c0893851dc270a821c103
#
_entry.id   dcd5a3b09a4c0893851dc270a821c103
#
_cell.length_a   1.000
_cell.length_b   1.000
_cell.length_c   1.000
_cell.angle_alpha   90.00
_cell.angle_beta   90.00
_cell.angle_gamma   90.00
#
_symmetry.space_group_name_H-M   'P 1'
#
loop_
_entity.id
_entity.type
_entity.pdbx_description
1 polymer ?
#
loop_
_entity_poly.entity_id
_entity_poly.type
_entity_poly.pdbx_seq_one_letter_code
_entity_poly.pdbx_strand_id
1 'polypeptide(L)'
;MEFASIPAGKFLMGSPHTEKGRQEGETQHEVTLTQGFRMGVHEVTQAQYEQVMGKNPSSFKGATLPVEMVNYDDALAFCKKLSDLPAEKAVGRKYRLPTEAEWEYCCRAGTSTPFHFGNELNGTQANCDGTSPYGTTQIGANVRKTTPVGSYDANAWGLYDMHGNVSEWCRDRYGDYPDGPVTDPSGQAGSYCVRRGGCWCIEAADCRSAYRDWSVPSYRDFRYGFRLALSSSGIPK
;
A
#
# COMPACT_ATOMS: atom_id res chain seq x y z
N MET A 1 -10.67 13.31 -1.06
CA MET A 1 -10.11 11.95 -0.92
C MET A 1 -11.25 10.99 -0.68
N GLU A 2 -11.25 9.86 -1.37
CA GLU A 2 -12.25 8.80 -1.24
C GLU A 2 -11.70 7.67 -0.37
N PHE A 3 -12.59 6.99 0.37
CA PHE A 3 -12.23 5.91 1.29
C PHE A 3 -13.22 4.76 1.15
N ALA A 4 -12.70 3.55 0.96
CA ALA A 4 -13.46 2.31 1.04
C ALA A 4 -13.64 1.88 2.49
N SER A 5 -14.81 1.36 2.84
CA SER A 5 -15.06 0.75 4.15
C SER A 5 -14.58 -0.69 4.15
N ILE A 6 -13.65 -1.01 5.03
CA ILE A 6 -13.02 -2.32 5.13
C ILE A 6 -13.59 -3.02 6.37
N PRO A 7 -14.19 -4.20 6.22
CA PRO A 7 -14.75 -4.94 7.36
C PRO A 7 -13.65 -5.51 8.26
N ALA A 8 -13.96 -5.73 9.51
CA ALA A 8 -13.19 -6.63 10.36
C ALA A 8 -13.18 -8.04 9.76
N GLY A 9 -12.13 -8.81 9.99
CA GLY A 9 -12.06 -10.16 9.43
C GLY A 9 -10.74 -10.87 9.68
N LYS A 10 -10.62 -12.04 9.08
CA LYS A 10 -9.43 -12.88 9.14
C LYS A 10 -8.90 -13.17 7.74
N PHE A 11 -7.59 -13.28 7.63
CA PHE A 11 -6.95 -13.70 6.38
C PHE A 11 -5.60 -14.39 6.65
N LEU A 12 -5.07 -15.04 5.64
CA LEU A 12 -3.71 -15.57 5.65
C LEU A 12 -2.77 -14.50 5.09
N MET A 13 -1.93 -13.94 5.96
CA MET A 13 -0.89 -12.98 5.61
C MET A 13 0.39 -13.72 5.22
N GLY A 14 1.13 -13.19 4.26
CA GLY A 14 2.31 -13.85 3.70
C GLY A 14 1.98 -14.80 2.56
N SER A 15 2.93 -15.64 2.15
CA SER A 15 2.79 -16.53 1.01
C SER A 15 3.07 -17.98 1.35
N PRO A 16 2.41 -18.96 0.69
CA PRO A 16 2.73 -20.38 0.85
C PRO A 16 4.12 -20.68 0.28
N HIS A 17 4.76 -21.73 0.78
CA HIS A 17 6.10 -22.12 0.33
C HIS A 17 6.19 -22.44 -1.17
N THR A 18 5.06 -22.73 -1.80
CA THR A 18 4.95 -23.02 -3.24
C THR A 18 4.80 -21.78 -4.12
N GLU A 19 4.62 -20.59 -3.53
CA GLU A 19 4.44 -19.38 -4.32
C GLU A 19 5.77 -18.98 -4.99
N LYS A 20 5.74 -18.85 -6.30
CA LYS A 20 6.91 -18.46 -7.09
C LYS A 20 7.40 -17.06 -6.65
N GLY A 21 8.71 -16.89 -6.50
CA GLY A 21 9.29 -15.60 -6.08
C GLY A 21 9.08 -15.26 -4.60
N ARG A 22 8.57 -16.22 -3.79
CA ARG A 22 8.45 -16.06 -2.34
C ARG A 22 9.81 -15.77 -1.70
N GLN A 23 9.83 -14.85 -0.74
CA GLN A 23 10.99 -14.51 0.06
C GLN A 23 10.86 -15.07 1.49
N GLU A 24 11.99 -15.22 2.20
CA GLU A 24 12.01 -15.78 3.56
C GLU A 24 11.13 -15.00 4.54
N GLY A 25 11.09 -13.68 4.42
CA GLY A 25 10.28 -12.81 5.29
C GLY A 25 8.76 -12.90 5.09
N GLU A 26 8.25 -13.73 4.16
CA GLU A 26 6.83 -13.88 3.84
C GLU A 26 6.19 -15.10 4.54
N THR A 27 6.62 -15.46 5.76
CA THR A 27 6.06 -16.59 6.51
C THR A 27 4.55 -16.47 6.64
N GLN A 28 3.81 -17.48 6.09
CA GLN A 28 2.36 -17.44 6.08
C GLN A 28 1.78 -17.74 7.46
N HIS A 29 0.88 -16.88 7.93
CA HIS A 29 0.22 -17.00 9.22
C HIS A 29 -1.19 -16.37 9.20
N GLU A 30 -2.07 -16.80 10.12
CA GLU A 30 -3.41 -16.21 10.24
C GLU A 30 -3.34 -14.85 10.95
N VAL A 31 -3.98 -13.83 10.36
CA VAL A 31 -4.16 -12.52 10.97
C VAL A 31 -5.65 -12.27 11.19
N THR A 32 -6.01 -11.81 12.40
CA THR A 32 -7.34 -11.31 12.73
C THR A 32 -7.29 -9.80 12.89
N LEU A 33 -8.07 -9.07 12.08
CA LEU A 33 -8.35 -7.64 12.27
C LEU A 33 -9.69 -7.51 12.98
N THR A 34 -9.68 -7.09 14.25
CA THR A 34 -10.90 -7.10 15.10
C THR A 34 -11.81 -5.91 14.83
N GLN A 35 -11.30 -4.85 14.24
CA GLN A 35 -12.05 -3.63 13.96
C GLN A 35 -12.05 -3.33 12.46
N GLY A 36 -13.22 -2.97 11.93
CA GLY A 36 -13.28 -2.39 10.61
C GLY A 36 -12.59 -1.01 10.59
N PHE A 37 -12.15 -0.60 9.43
CA PHE A 37 -11.48 0.68 9.21
C PHE A 37 -11.83 1.23 7.84
N ARG A 38 -11.29 2.39 7.49
CA ARG A 38 -11.39 2.90 6.12
C ARG A 38 -10.01 3.00 5.50
N MET A 39 -9.89 2.59 4.24
CA MET A 39 -8.67 2.68 3.44
C MET A 39 -8.87 3.67 2.30
N GLY A 40 -7.88 4.52 2.04
CA GLY A 40 -7.86 5.38 0.86
C GLY A 40 -8.00 4.56 -0.40
N VAL A 41 -8.98 4.91 -1.24
CA VAL A 41 -9.26 4.19 -2.50
C VAL A 41 -8.03 4.21 -3.41
N HIS A 42 -7.27 5.30 -3.38
CA HIS A 42 -6.04 5.50 -4.13
C HIS A 42 -4.87 5.87 -3.21
N GLU A 43 -3.67 5.83 -3.75
CA GLU A 43 -2.50 6.51 -3.21
C GLU A 43 -2.80 8.01 -3.08
N VAL A 44 -2.14 8.71 -2.16
CA VAL A 44 -2.26 10.17 -2.05
C VAL A 44 -1.71 10.82 -3.31
N THR A 45 -2.54 11.63 -3.99
CA THR A 45 -2.12 12.34 -5.20
C THR A 45 -1.27 13.56 -4.90
N GLN A 46 -0.51 14.01 -5.90
CA GLN A 46 0.31 15.23 -5.80
C GLN A 46 -0.54 16.47 -5.48
N ALA A 47 -1.71 16.62 -6.10
CA ALA A 47 -2.62 17.73 -5.78
C ALA A 47 -3.09 17.69 -4.33
N GLN A 48 -3.44 16.51 -3.81
CA GLN A 48 -3.85 16.34 -2.42
C GLN A 48 -2.71 16.63 -1.45
N TYR A 49 -1.50 16.15 -1.78
CA TYR A 49 -0.33 16.41 -0.95
C TYR A 49 0.03 17.90 -0.92
N GLU A 50 0.04 18.55 -2.07
CA GLU A 50 0.34 19.98 -2.17
C GLU A 50 -0.69 20.84 -1.44
N GLN A 51 -1.98 20.51 -1.54
CA GLN A 51 -3.05 21.20 -0.82
C GLN A 51 -2.85 21.17 0.70
N VAL A 52 -2.38 20.04 1.25
CA VAL A 52 -2.17 19.89 2.70
C VAL A 52 -0.80 20.42 3.11
N MET A 53 0.26 20.10 2.37
CA MET A 53 1.65 20.39 2.78
C MET A 53 2.17 21.74 2.25
N GLY A 54 1.55 22.32 1.22
CA GLY A 54 1.96 23.58 0.60
C GLY A 54 3.12 23.41 -0.40
N LYS A 55 3.51 22.19 -0.75
CA LYS A 55 4.59 21.88 -1.70
C LYS A 55 4.37 20.51 -2.34
N ASN A 56 4.91 20.34 -3.55
CA ASN A 56 4.93 19.05 -4.25
C ASN A 56 6.39 18.60 -4.47
N PRO A 57 6.87 17.57 -3.73
CA PRO A 57 8.25 17.10 -3.83
C PRO A 57 8.51 16.19 -5.03
N SER A 58 7.48 15.64 -5.67
CA SER A 58 7.55 14.57 -6.66
C SER A 58 8.48 14.89 -7.84
N SER A 59 9.16 13.88 -8.35
CA SER A 59 9.98 13.96 -9.57
C SER A 59 9.13 14.03 -10.83
N PHE A 60 8.21 13.08 -10.99
CA PHE A 60 7.21 13.14 -12.06
C PHE A 60 6.14 14.17 -11.68
N LYS A 61 5.67 14.97 -12.64
CA LYS A 61 4.72 16.04 -12.36
C LYS A 61 3.36 15.77 -12.99
N GLY A 62 2.32 15.86 -12.16
CA GLY A 62 0.92 15.70 -12.58
C GLY A 62 -0.03 15.65 -11.39
N ALA A 63 -1.10 16.44 -11.41
CA ALA A 63 -2.03 16.60 -10.29
C ALA A 63 -2.65 15.28 -9.81
N THR A 64 -2.91 14.36 -10.74
CA THR A 64 -3.52 13.05 -10.50
C THR A 64 -2.50 11.90 -10.34
N LEU A 65 -1.21 12.18 -10.49
CA LEU A 65 -0.17 11.20 -10.19
C LEU A 65 -0.07 10.99 -8.67
N PRO A 66 0.37 9.80 -8.20
CA PRO A 66 0.68 9.62 -6.79
C PRO A 66 1.81 10.56 -6.39
N VAL A 67 1.79 11.05 -5.16
CA VAL A 67 2.94 11.76 -4.60
C VAL A 67 4.08 10.77 -4.39
N GLU A 68 5.29 11.15 -4.81
CA GLU A 68 6.51 10.41 -4.56
C GLU A 68 7.64 11.35 -4.08
N MET A 69 8.86 10.86 -3.88
CA MET A 69 9.95 11.61 -3.22
C MET A 69 9.59 12.01 -1.79
N VAL A 70 8.73 11.23 -1.15
CA VAL A 70 8.32 11.38 0.26
C VAL A 70 8.93 10.25 1.09
N ASN A 71 9.51 10.60 2.22
CA ASN A 71 10.00 9.64 3.18
C ASN A 71 8.89 9.29 4.20
N TYR A 72 9.20 8.37 5.11
CA TYR A 72 8.26 7.92 6.14
C TYR A 72 7.78 9.07 7.04
N ASP A 73 8.69 9.95 7.45
CA ASP A 73 8.35 11.08 8.31
C ASP A 73 7.50 12.13 7.59
N ASP A 74 7.71 12.34 6.27
CA ASP A 74 6.85 13.20 5.45
C ASP A 74 5.43 12.65 5.38
N ALA A 75 5.27 11.32 5.24
CA ALA A 75 3.96 10.67 5.20
C ALA A 75 3.24 10.79 6.56
N LEU A 76 3.95 10.61 7.68
CA LEU A 76 3.38 10.83 9.02
C LEU A 76 3.01 12.29 9.25
N ALA A 77 3.85 13.23 8.81
CA ALA A 77 3.58 14.67 8.91
C ALA A 77 2.33 15.06 8.11
N PHE A 78 2.15 14.48 6.92
CA PHE A 78 0.93 14.65 6.13
C PHE A 78 -0.31 14.15 6.88
N CYS A 79 -0.28 12.92 7.40
CA CYS A 79 -1.37 12.34 8.18
C CYS A 79 -1.75 13.23 9.37
N LYS A 80 -0.74 13.71 10.11
CA LYS A 80 -0.95 14.60 11.24
C LYS A 80 -1.59 15.91 10.80
N LYS A 81 -1.01 16.58 9.80
CA LYS A 81 -1.47 17.90 9.34
C LYS A 81 -2.90 17.83 8.77
N LEU A 82 -3.22 16.77 8.02
CA LEU A 82 -4.58 16.53 7.52
C LEU A 82 -5.55 16.32 8.69
N SER A 83 -5.20 15.52 9.69
CA SER A 83 -6.02 15.29 10.89
C SER A 83 -6.24 16.57 11.72
N ASP A 84 -5.29 17.50 11.66
CA ASP A 84 -5.32 18.76 12.39
C ASP A 84 -6.15 19.86 11.71
N LEU A 85 -6.59 19.65 10.47
CA LEU A 85 -7.49 20.61 9.80
C LEU A 85 -8.79 20.78 10.60
N PRO A 86 -9.29 22.04 10.76
CA PRO A 86 -10.48 22.31 11.58
C PRO A 86 -11.69 21.45 11.23
N ALA A 87 -11.96 21.24 9.93
CA ALA A 87 -13.08 20.42 9.46
C ALA A 87 -12.93 18.94 9.87
N GLU A 88 -11.72 18.39 9.81
CA GLU A 88 -11.44 16.99 10.17
C GLU A 88 -11.47 16.79 11.69
N LYS A 89 -10.92 17.74 12.44
CA LYS A 89 -11.02 17.75 13.91
C LYS A 89 -12.46 17.83 14.41
N ALA A 90 -13.29 18.63 13.78
CA ALA A 90 -14.69 18.80 14.17
C ALA A 90 -15.49 17.49 14.10
N VAL A 91 -15.12 16.59 13.20
CA VAL A 91 -15.74 15.27 13.04
C VAL A 91 -14.90 14.12 13.62
N GLY A 92 -13.82 14.44 14.34
CA GLY A 92 -12.99 13.46 15.05
C GLY A 92 -12.18 12.52 14.13
N ARG A 93 -11.97 12.86 12.85
CA ARG A 93 -11.21 12.02 11.94
C ARG A 93 -9.71 12.06 12.22
N LYS A 94 -9.09 10.89 12.32
CA LYS A 94 -7.66 10.73 12.51
C LYS A 94 -7.08 9.89 11.38
N TYR A 95 -6.32 10.55 10.52
CA TYR A 95 -5.62 9.92 9.40
C TYR A 95 -4.28 9.34 9.87
N ARG A 96 -3.95 8.19 9.31
CA ARG A 96 -2.72 7.46 9.61
C ARG A 96 -2.26 6.66 8.38
N LEU A 97 -1.06 6.14 8.42
CA LEU A 97 -0.65 5.06 7.52
C LEU A 97 -1.38 3.77 7.91
N PRO A 98 -1.69 2.88 6.95
CA PRO A 98 -2.15 1.53 7.26
C PRO A 98 -1.06 0.75 8.00
N THR A 99 -1.44 -0.22 8.84
CA THR A 99 -0.48 -1.25 9.25
C THR A 99 -0.16 -2.15 8.05
N GLU A 100 0.96 -2.87 8.11
CA GLU A 100 1.33 -3.81 7.07
C GLU A 100 0.25 -4.87 6.84
N ALA A 101 -0.35 -5.38 7.93
CA ALA A 101 -1.44 -6.35 7.87
C ALA A 101 -2.72 -5.76 7.26
N GLU A 102 -3.10 -4.53 7.62
CA GLU A 102 -4.22 -3.83 7.00
C GLU A 102 -3.99 -3.63 5.49
N TRP A 103 -2.76 -3.28 5.11
CA TRP A 103 -2.40 -3.09 3.72
C TRP A 103 -2.55 -4.40 2.92
N GLU A 104 -1.98 -5.53 3.39
CA GLU A 104 -2.06 -6.82 2.69
C GLU A 104 -3.50 -7.35 2.67
N TYR A 105 -4.26 -7.21 3.76
CA TYR A 105 -5.68 -7.54 3.82
C TYR A 105 -6.48 -6.81 2.73
N CYS A 106 -6.24 -5.51 2.60
CA CYS A 106 -6.83 -4.66 1.57
C CYS A 106 -6.37 -5.03 0.16
N CYS A 107 -5.09 -5.33 -0.03
CA CYS A 107 -4.52 -5.74 -1.31
C CYS A 107 -5.19 -7.03 -1.81
N ARG A 108 -5.33 -8.02 -0.94
CA ARG A 108 -5.97 -9.30 -1.26
C ARG A 108 -7.47 -9.19 -1.49
N ALA A 109 -8.17 -8.36 -0.76
CA ALA A 109 -9.62 -8.17 -0.86
C ALA A 109 -10.39 -9.51 -0.94
N GLY A 110 -9.99 -10.49 -0.12
CA GLY A 110 -10.58 -11.83 -0.05
C GLY A 110 -9.93 -12.89 -0.92
N THR A 111 -8.93 -12.57 -1.73
CA THR A 111 -8.19 -13.56 -2.55
C THR A 111 -7.01 -14.16 -1.79
N SER A 112 -6.56 -15.34 -2.25
CA SER A 112 -5.33 -16.01 -1.78
C SER A 112 -4.25 -16.12 -2.86
N THR A 113 -4.52 -15.58 -4.05
CA THR A 113 -3.61 -15.56 -5.20
C THR A 113 -2.49 -14.53 -5.01
N PRO A 114 -1.38 -14.62 -5.77
CA PRO A 114 -0.29 -13.64 -5.72
C PRO A 114 -0.75 -12.20 -5.95
N PHE A 115 -1.75 -12.00 -6.83
CA PHE A 115 -2.38 -10.70 -7.09
C PHE A 115 -3.89 -10.80 -6.87
N HIS A 116 -4.57 -9.69 -6.58
CA HIS A 116 -6.03 -9.71 -6.39
C HIS A 116 -6.81 -10.14 -7.64
N PHE A 117 -6.20 -10.00 -8.82
CA PHE A 117 -6.77 -10.40 -10.11
C PHE A 117 -6.32 -11.79 -10.58
N GLY A 118 -5.53 -12.54 -9.79
CA GLY A 118 -5.13 -13.92 -10.10
C GLY A 118 -3.64 -14.20 -10.01
N ASN A 119 -3.12 -15.03 -10.93
CA ASN A 119 -1.78 -15.62 -10.83
C ASN A 119 -0.77 -14.99 -11.79
N GLU A 120 -1.15 -14.04 -12.62
CA GLU A 120 -0.31 -13.48 -13.66
C GLU A 120 -0.29 -11.95 -13.61
N LEU A 121 0.89 -11.36 -13.87
CA LEU A 121 1.07 -9.93 -14.04
C LEU A 121 2.16 -9.69 -15.10
N ASN A 122 1.85 -8.83 -16.07
CA ASN A 122 2.79 -8.44 -17.13
C ASN A 122 2.71 -6.95 -17.51
N GLY A 123 2.26 -6.09 -16.60
CA GLY A 123 2.12 -4.66 -16.86
C GLY A 123 0.80 -4.24 -17.54
N THR A 124 -0.10 -5.19 -17.85
CA THR A 124 -1.45 -4.87 -18.36
C THR A 124 -2.46 -4.67 -17.24
N GLN A 125 -2.23 -5.29 -16.08
CA GLN A 125 -3.13 -5.26 -14.92
C GLN A 125 -2.68 -4.25 -13.85
N ALA A 126 -1.41 -3.83 -13.87
CA ALA A 126 -0.82 -2.89 -12.92
C ALA A 126 0.41 -2.22 -13.53
N ASN A 127 0.80 -1.05 -13.04
CA ASN A 127 1.98 -0.33 -13.50
C ASN A 127 3.26 -0.89 -12.85
N CYS A 128 3.93 -1.80 -13.55
CA CYS A 128 5.21 -2.40 -13.18
C CYS A 128 6.12 -2.56 -14.40
N ASP A 129 7.30 -3.16 -14.25
CA ASP A 129 8.11 -3.57 -15.41
C ASP A 129 7.51 -4.84 -16.05
N GLY A 130 6.61 -4.65 -17.00
CA GLY A 130 5.97 -5.74 -17.73
C GLY A 130 6.90 -6.55 -18.64
N THR A 131 8.17 -6.14 -18.80
CA THR A 131 9.19 -6.93 -19.53
C THR A 131 9.74 -8.08 -18.69
N SER A 132 9.48 -8.06 -17.37
CA SER A 132 9.78 -9.12 -16.41
C SER A 132 8.47 -9.66 -15.80
N PRO A 133 7.66 -10.42 -16.57
CA PRO A 133 6.33 -10.85 -16.17
C PRO A 133 6.38 -11.96 -15.11
N TYR A 134 5.28 -12.10 -14.37
CA TYR A 134 5.07 -13.18 -13.40
C TYR A 134 3.90 -14.08 -13.85
N GLY A 135 4.08 -15.40 -13.70
CA GLY A 135 3.03 -16.40 -13.98
C GLY A 135 2.74 -16.65 -15.48
N THR A 136 3.26 -15.81 -16.35
CA THR A 136 3.11 -15.88 -17.80
C THR A 136 4.44 -15.65 -18.51
N THR A 137 4.53 -16.01 -19.80
CA THR A 137 5.66 -15.67 -20.68
C THR A 137 5.35 -14.46 -21.57
N GLN A 138 4.13 -13.95 -21.51
CA GLN A 138 3.70 -12.83 -22.31
C GLN A 138 4.29 -11.53 -21.74
N ILE A 139 5.22 -10.93 -22.47
CA ILE A 139 5.80 -9.63 -22.16
C ILE A 139 4.76 -8.53 -22.42
N GLY A 140 4.64 -7.61 -21.48
CA GLY A 140 3.73 -6.46 -21.56
C GLY A 140 4.44 -5.12 -21.47
N ALA A 141 3.68 -4.08 -21.13
CA ALA A 141 4.17 -2.70 -21.10
C ALA A 141 5.15 -2.43 -19.94
N ASN A 142 6.12 -1.56 -20.20
CA ASN A 142 6.91 -0.90 -19.18
C ASN A 142 6.79 0.62 -19.41
N VAL A 143 5.94 1.28 -18.60
CA VAL A 143 5.63 2.72 -18.76
C VAL A 143 6.79 3.62 -18.31
N ARG A 144 7.68 3.11 -17.47
CA ARG A 144 8.89 3.79 -16.96
C ARG A 144 8.64 5.10 -16.20
N LYS A 145 7.47 5.25 -15.63
CA LYS A 145 7.05 6.39 -14.77
C LYS A 145 5.77 6.03 -14.03
N THR A 146 5.40 6.84 -13.06
CA THR A 146 4.09 6.74 -12.42
C THR A 146 2.96 7.04 -13.40
N THR A 147 1.80 6.39 -13.21
CA THR A 147 0.55 6.66 -13.94
C THR A 147 -0.44 7.39 -13.02
N PRO A 148 -1.44 8.11 -13.56
CA PRO A 148 -2.52 8.64 -12.76
C PRO A 148 -3.13 7.55 -11.88
N VAL A 149 -3.44 7.88 -10.64
CA VAL A 149 -4.09 6.91 -9.74
C VAL A 149 -5.42 6.43 -10.35
N GLY A 150 -5.73 5.14 -10.16
CA GLY A 150 -6.93 4.54 -10.75
C GLY A 150 -6.84 4.26 -12.26
N SER A 151 -5.63 4.16 -12.82
CA SER A 151 -5.42 3.83 -14.25
C SER A 151 -5.67 2.37 -14.58
N TYR A 152 -5.75 1.49 -13.58
CA TYR A 152 -6.00 0.06 -13.71
C TYR A 152 -7.24 -0.34 -12.91
N ASP A 153 -7.72 -1.56 -13.09
CA ASP A 153 -8.94 -2.04 -12.43
C ASP A 153 -8.77 -2.14 -10.90
N ALA A 154 -9.82 -1.77 -10.18
CA ALA A 154 -9.88 -1.91 -8.74
C ALA A 154 -10.02 -3.38 -8.31
N ASN A 155 -9.57 -3.70 -7.10
CA ASN A 155 -9.90 -4.97 -6.48
C ASN A 155 -11.38 -5.05 -6.03
N ALA A 156 -11.79 -6.20 -5.47
CA ALA A 156 -13.17 -6.44 -5.06
C ALA A 156 -13.69 -5.48 -3.97
N TRP A 157 -12.80 -4.75 -3.29
CA TRP A 157 -13.16 -3.74 -2.29
C TRP A 157 -13.08 -2.30 -2.81
N GLY A 158 -12.90 -2.14 -4.14
CA GLY A 158 -12.84 -0.83 -4.79
C GLY A 158 -11.52 -0.08 -4.53
N LEU A 159 -10.44 -0.79 -4.23
CA LEU A 159 -9.11 -0.21 -4.04
C LEU A 159 -8.28 -0.36 -5.31
N TYR A 160 -7.69 0.72 -5.76
CA TYR A 160 -6.86 0.81 -6.95
C TYR A 160 -5.38 0.77 -6.61
N ASP A 161 -4.57 0.41 -7.60
CA ASP A 161 -3.10 0.50 -7.58
C ASP A 161 -2.44 -0.23 -6.39
N MET A 162 -3.08 -1.32 -5.91
CA MET A 162 -2.52 -2.14 -4.83
C MET A 162 -1.30 -2.97 -5.29
N HIS A 163 -1.02 -2.99 -6.60
CA HIS A 163 0.13 -3.64 -7.22
C HIS A 163 0.81 -2.65 -8.15
N GLY A 164 2.07 -2.31 -7.89
CA GLY A 164 2.86 -1.39 -8.72
C GLY A 164 2.60 0.09 -8.44
N ASN A 165 2.80 0.92 -9.44
CA ASN A 165 2.76 2.38 -9.44
C ASN A 165 3.77 2.99 -8.46
N VAL A 166 3.48 3.16 -7.17
CA VAL A 166 4.46 3.51 -6.13
C VAL A 166 4.45 2.53 -4.96
N SER A 167 5.61 2.25 -4.41
CA SER A 167 5.74 1.45 -3.19
C SER A 167 5.29 2.28 -1.98
N GLU A 168 4.38 1.74 -1.18
CA GLU A 168 3.64 2.48 -0.18
C GLU A 168 4.19 2.27 1.22
N TRP A 169 4.48 3.36 1.94
CA TRP A 169 4.83 3.32 3.34
C TRP A 169 3.69 2.75 4.18
N CYS A 170 3.99 1.72 4.99
CA CYS A 170 3.15 1.22 6.05
C CYS A 170 3.61 1.76 7.41
N ARG A 171 2.74 1.71 8.40
CA ARG A 171 3.04 2.20 9.76
C ARG A 171 4.13 1.41 10.47
N ASP A 172 4.30 0.14 10.08
CA ASP A 172 5.11 -0.84 10.79
C ASP A 172 6.60 -0.67 10.55
N ARG A 173 7.38 -1.08 11.54
CA ARG A 173 8.80 -1.36 11.38
C ARG A 173 8.98 -2.77 10.82
N TYR A 174 9.96 -2.92 9.94
CA TYR A 174 10.26 -4.20 9.32
C TYR A 174 10.91 -5.14 10.34
N GLY A 175 10.38 -6.34 10.45
CA GLY A 175 10.86 -7.43 11.27
C GLY A 175 10.25 -8.74 10.81
N ASP A 176 10.66 -9.84 11.44
CA ASP A 176 10.13 -11.16 11.14
C ASP A 176 8.66 -11.25 11.53
N TYR A 177 7.90 -12.01 10.74
CA TYR A 177 6.54 -12.35 11.13
C TYR A 177 6.55 -13.32 12.30
N PRO A 178 5.58 -13.21 13.22
CA PRO A 178 5.49 -14.13 14.35
C PRO A 178 5.13 -15.54 13.90
N ASP A 179 5.55 -16.51 14.67
CA ASP A 179 5.11 -17.89 14.50
C ASP A 179 3.68 -18.04 15.03
N GLY A 180 2.74 -18.37 14.13
CA GLY A 180 1.35 -18.63 14.48
C GLY A 180 0.40 -17.41 14.35
N PRO A 181 -0.88 -17.61 14.76
CA PRO A 181 -1.93 -16.60 14.58
C PRO A 181 -1.70 -15.33 15.41
N VAL A 182 -2.03 -14.18 14.83
CA VAL A 182 -1.94 -12.87 15.52
C VAL A 182 -3.22 -12.05 15.37
N THR A 183 -3.43 -11.14 16.31
CA THR A 183 -4.60 -10.25 16.33
C THR A 183 -4.13 -8.80 16.34
N ASP A 184 -4.67 -8.01 15.43
CA ASP A 184 -4.37 -6.57 15.24
C ASP A 184 -2.85 -6.26 15.27
N PRO A 185 -2.02 -6.96 14.49
CA PRO A 185 -0.58 -6.78 14.56
C PRO A 185 -0.18 -5.38 14.11
N SER A 186 0.79 -4.81 14.80
CA SER A 186 1.45 -3.56 14.42
C SER A 186 2.91 -3.61 14.85
N GLY A 187 3.82 -3.77 13.91
CA GLY A 187 5.26 -3.83 14.16
C GLY A 187 5.80 -2.49 14.66
N GLN A 188 6.33 -2.47 15.89
CA GLN A 188 6.81 -1.24 16.53
C GLN A 188 8.34 -1.17 16.66
N ALA A 189 9.04 -2.30 16.52
CA ALA A 189 10.49 -2.39 16.72
C ALA A 189 11.23 -2.56 15.39
N GLY A 190 12.35 -1.89 15.25
CA GLY A 190 13.22 -2.00 14.08
C GLY A 190 13.68 -0.64 13.54
N SER A 191 14.77 -0.65 12.78
CA SER A 191 15.36 0.56 12.18
C SER A 191 14.77 0.89 10.81
N TYR A 192 14.14 -0.07 10.15
CA TYR A 192 13.56 0.08 8.82
C TYR A 192 12.04 0.16 8.90
N CYS A 193 11.43 0.92 7.99
CA CYS A 193 9.98 0.98 7.83
C CYS A 193 9.53 0.11 6.66
N VAL A 194 8.40 -0.56 6.85
CA VAL A 194 7.81 -1.43 5.83
C VAL A 194 7.28 -0.60 4.65
N ARG A 195 7.48 -1.12 3.45
CA ARG A 195 6.82 -0.68 2.22
C ARG A 195 6.22 -1.88 1.50
N ARG A 196 5.13 -1.63 0.79
CA ARG A 196 4.33 -2.66 0.13
C ARG A 196 3.94 -2.25 -1.29
N GLY A 197 3.51 -3.23 -2.11
CA GLY A 197 2.87 -3.01 -3.40
C GLY A 197 3.80 -3.02 -4.61
N GLY A 198 5.09 -2.82 -4.41
CA GLY A 198 6.00 -2.65 -5.53
C GLY A 198 5.89 -1.27 -6.19
N CYS A 199 6.45 -1.09 -7.37
CA CYS A 199 6.40 0.20 -8.08
C CYS A 199 6.52 0.03 -9.60
N TRP A 200 6.37 1.13 -10.32
CA TRP A 200 6.37 1.21 -11.78
C TRP A 200 7.62 0.63 -12.49
N CYS A 201 8.73 0.41 -11.80
CA CYS A 201 10.01 0.02 -12.41
C CYS A 201 10.58 -1.30 -11.89
N ILE A 202 9.83 -2.04 -11.06
CA ILE A 202 10.27 -3.35 -10.59
C ILE A 202 9.53 -4.47 -11.31
N GLU A 203 10.11 -5.67 -11.27
CA GLU A 203 9.52 -6.85 -11.87
C GLU A 203 8.18 -7.22 -11.21
N ALA A 204 7.32 -7.90 -11.96
CA ALA A 204 5.98 -8.27 -11.50
C ALA A 204 6.00 -9.14 -10.23
N ALA A 205 7.04 -9.95 -10.01
CA ALA A 205 7.22 -10.76 -8.81
C ALA A 205 7.25 -9.93 -7.52
N ASP A 206 7.77 -8.73 -7.58
CA ASP A 206 7.90 -7.81 -6.45
C ASP A 206 6.66 -6.92 -6.24
N CYS A 207 5.63 -7.11 -7.09
CA CYS A 207 4.31 -6.50 -6.92
C CYS A 207 3.28 -7.46 -6.29
N ARG A 208 3.66 -8.66 -5.84
CA ARG A 208 2.73 -9.63 -5.21
C ARG A 208 2.14 -9.09 -3.91
N SER A 209 0.94 -9.53 -3.57
CA SER A 209 0.28 -9.16 -2.31
C SER A 209 1.14 -9.44 -1.08
N ALA A 210 1.89 -10.56 -1.08
CA ALA A 210 2.74 -10.97 0.02
C ALA A 210 4.14 -10.33 0.02
N TYR A 211 4.58 -9.74 -1.10
CA TYR A 211 5.92 -9.18 -1.20
C TYR A 211 6.12 -8.04 -0.19
N ARG A 212 7.22 -8.13 0.54
CA ARG A 212 7.61 -7.18 1.59
C ARG A 212 8.87 -6.45 1.19
N ASP A 213 8.86 -5.14 1.37
CA ASP A 213 10.03 -4.31 1.17
C ASP A 213 10.21 -3.34 2.35
N TRP A 214 11.38 -2.75 2.45
CA TRP A 214 11.71 -1.84 3.55
C TRP A 214 12.71 -0.76 3.13
N SER A 215 12.75 0.30 3.92
CA SER A 215 13.78 1.33 3.79
C SER A 215 14.00 2.06 5.10
N VAL A 216 15.12 2.78 5.19
CA VAL A 216 15.34 3.70 6.32
C VAL A 216 14.31 4.83 6.28
N PRO A 217 13.81 5.30 7.44
CA PRO A 217 12.72 6.29 7.50
C PRO A 217 13.01 7.59 6.76
N SER A 218 14.28 8.00 6.68
CA SER A 218 14.69 9.27 6.07
C SER A 218 14.87 9.22 4.54
N TYR A 219 14.83 8.03 3.94
CA TYR A 219 15.13 7.86 2.52
C TYR A 219 13.94 8.31 1.65
N ARG A 220 14.23 9.11 0.61
CA ARG A 220 13.26 9.56 -0.39
C ARG A 220 13.62 8.97 -1.75
N ASP A 221 12.60 8.54 -2.47
CA ASP A 221 12.77 7.96 -3.79
C ASP A 221 11.54 8.26 -4.66
N PHE A 222 11.73 8.38 -5.97
CA PHE A 222 10.66 8.57 -6.96
C PHE A 222 9.78 7.32 -7.15
N ARG A 223 10.06 6.26 -6.40
CA ARG A 223 9.27 5.02 -6.32
C ARG A 223 8.40 4.95 -5.07
N TYR A 224 8.55 5.86 -4.09
CA TYR A 224 7.95 5.76 -2.76
C TYR A 224 6.87 6.80 -2.55
N GLY A 225 5.67 6.32 -2.28
CA GLY A 225 4.50 7.07 -1.92
C GLY A 225 3.79 6.49 -0.70
N PHE A 226 2.51 6.75 -0.55
CA PHE A 226 1.69 6.20 0.52
C PHE A 226 0.21 6.38 0.25
N ARG A 227 -0.61 5.55 0.90
CA ARG A 227 -2.06 5.78 1.04
C ARG A 227 -2.45 5.95 2.49
N LEU A 228 -3.68 6.40 2.73
CA LEU A 228 -4.19 6.69 4.06
C LEU A 228 -5.08 5.58 4.59
N ALA A 229 -5.08 5.43 5.91
CA ALA A 229 -6.10 4.71 6.64
C ALA A 229 -6.77 5.62 7.68
N LEU A 230 -8.02 5.30 8.02
CA LEU A 230 -8.79 5.92 9.09
C LEU A 230 -9.27 4.83 10.06
N SER A 231 -9.05 5.02 11.35
CA SER A 231 -9.63 4.14 12.36
C SER A 231 -11.14 4.36 12.47
N SER A 232 -11.89 3.31 12.84
CA SER A 232 -13.35 3.36 12.99
C SER A 232 -13.84 4.26 14.13
N SER A 233 -13.00 4.59 15.11
CA SER A 233 -13.30 5.54 16.18
C SER A 233 -13.37 6.96 15.63
N GLY A 234 -14.58 7.48 15.43
CA GLY A 234 -14.83 8.82 14.89
C GLY A 234 -15.76 8.88 13.67
N ILE A 235 -16.34 7.74 13.27
CA ILE A 235 -17.36 7.70 12.23
C ILE A 235 -18.72 7.68 12.93
N PRO A 236 -19.60 8.69 12.76
CA PRO A 236 -21.01 8.55 13.11
C PRO A 236 -21.58 7.32 12.40
N LYS A 237 -22.31 6.48 13.13
CA LYS A 237 -23.06 5.35 12.56
C LYS A 237 -24.12 5.85 11.59
#